data_faf8b898bef9d373afb3f493be00aaec
#
_entry.id   faf8b898bef9d373afb3f493be00aaec
#
_cell.length_a   1.000
_cell.length_b   1.000
_cell.length_c   1.000
_cell.angle_alpha   90.00
_cell.angle_beta   90.00
_cell.angle_gamma   90.00
#
_symmetry.space_group_name_H-M   'P 1'
#
loop_
_entity.id
_entity.type
_entity.pdbx_description
1 polymer ?
#
loop_
_entity_poly.entity_id
_entity_poly.type
_entity_poly.pdbx_seq_one_letter_code
_entity_poly.pdbx_strand_id
1 'polypeptide(L)'
;MEELYQAIEQKIKESGYPREISGEAVYEDICDQIDGKESGSYVLLSKFEDDLIFEYHITIMDHEFNLGILTMRLPEGIYAVNFDE
;
A
#
# COMPACT_ATOMS: atom_id res chain seq x y z
N MET A 1 9.63 10.99 -7.96
CA MET A 1 9.06 10.28 -6.79
C MET A 1 7.81 10.92 -6.25
N GLU A 2 7.72 12.26 -6.23
CA GLU A 2 6.50 12.94 -5.76
C GLU A 2 5.26 12.54 -6.56
N GLU A 3 5.41 12.37 -7.87
CA GLU A 3 4.29 11.96 -8.71
C GLU A 3 3.75 10.59 -8.30
N LEU A 4 4.65 9.68 -7.94
CA LEU A 4 4.25 8.34 -7.48
C LEU A 4 3.51 8.43 -6.15
N TYR A 5 4.00 9.24 -5.21
CA TYR A 5 3.34 9.43 -3.92
C TYR A 5 1.96 10.03 -4.09
N GLN A 6 1.83 11.03 -4.97
CA GLN A 6 0.55 11.67 -5.25
C GLN A 6 -0.43 10.70 -5.90
N ALA A 7 0.06 9.83 -6.78
CA ALA A 7 -0.79 8.84 -7.42
C ALA A 7 -1.34 7.84 -6.40
N ILE A 8 -0.51 7.42 -5.44
CA ILE A 8 -0.95 6.53 -4.36
C ILE A 8 -2.04 7.22 -3.53
N GLU A 9 -1.79 8.46 -3.11
CA GLU A 9 -2.76 9.22 -2.30
C GLU A 9 -4.06 9.42 -3.04
N GLN A 10 -4.00 9.74 -4.32
CA GLN A 10 -5.19 9.99 -5.12
C GLN A 10 -6.05 8.73 -5.24
N LYS A 11 -5.43 7.59 -5.49
CA LYS A 11 -6.17 6.34 -5.59
C LYS A 11 -6.80 5.94 -4.27
N ILE A 12 -6.11 6.20 -3.17
CA ILE A 12 -6.67 5.94 -1.83
C ILE A 12 -7.91 6.81 -1.59
N LYS A 13 -7.83 8.10 -1.95
CA LYS A 13 -8.97 9.00 -1.83
C LYS A 13 -10.15 8.55 -2.69
N GLU A 14 -9.88 8.10 -3.90
CA GLU A 14 -10.92 7.66 -4.82
C GLU A 14 -11.65 6.41 -4.32
N SER A 15 -11.03 5.63 -3.45
CA SER A 15 -11.68 4.47 -2.85
C SER A 15 -12.73 4.82 -1.79
N GLY A 16 -12.77 6.09 -1.38
CA GLY A 16 -13.66 6.53 -0.32
C GLY A 16 -13.05 6.47 1.07
N TYR A 17 -11.77 6.16 1.16
CA TYR A 17 -11.06 6.07 2.44
C TYR A 17 -11.19 7.39 3.20
N PRO A 18 -11.68 7.36 4.47
CA PRO A 18 -12.08 8.57 5.17
C PRO A 18 -10.96 9.33 5.87
N ARG A 19 -9.76 8.76 5.98
CA ARG A 19 -8.63 9.38 6.67
C ARG A 19 -7.58 9.87 5.69
N GLU A 20 -6.73 10.77 6.15
CA GLU A 20 -5.60 11.20 5.35
C GLU A 20 -4.47 10.20 5.46
N ILE A 21 -3.74 10.01 4.37
CA ILE A 21 -2.59 9.11 4.35
C ILE A 21 -1.52 9.72 3.43
N SER A 22 -0.26 9.58 3.82
CA SER A 22 0.86 10.04 3.01
C SER A 22 1.27 8.92 2.04
N GLY A 23 1.28 9.21 0.74
CA GLY A 23 1.78 8.27 -0.26
C GLY A 23 3.24 7.94 -0.04
N GLU A 24 4.03 8.92 0.43
CA GLU A 24 5.43 8.70 0.77
C GLU A 24 5.57 7.69 1.92
N ALA A 25 4.74 7.83 2.97
CA ALA A 25 4.78 6.90 4.10
C ALA A 25 4.43 5.48 3.67
N VAL A 26 3.44 5.33 2.80
CA VAL A 26 3.06 4.01 2.26
C VAL A 26 4.22 3.42 1.46
N TYR A 27 4.80 4.20 0.57
CA TYR A 27 5.90 3.74 -0.28
C TYR A 27 7.11 3.33 0.56
N GLU A 28 7.50 4.15 1.54
CA GLU A 28 8.65 3.85 2.39
C GLU A 28 8.40 2.59 3.23
N ASP A 29 7.19 2.41 3.73
CA ASP A 29 6.84 1.21 4.49
C ASP A 29 6.98 -0.04 3.64
N ILE A 30 6.50 0.02 2.39
CA ILE A 30 6.64 -1.11 1.47
C ILE A 30 8.12 -1.40 1.22
N CYS A 31 8.92 -0.37 0.95
CA CYS A 31 10.35 -0.54 0.69
C CYS A 31 11.07 -1.20 1.88
N ASP A 32 10.71 -0.77 3.10
CA ASP A 32 11.31 -1.36 4.30
C ASP A 32 10.92 -2.82 4.46
N GLN A 33 9.68 -3.18 4.17
CA GLN A 33 9.21 -4.55 4.34
C GLN A 33 9.76 -5.51 3.29
N ILE A 34 9.99 -5.04 2.07
CA ILE A 34 10.49 -5.91 1.00
C ILE A 34 12.01 -6.01 0.97
N ASP A 35 12.71 -5.23 1.77
CA ASP A 35 14.16 -5.26 1.82
C ASP A 35 14.65 -6.66 2.17
N GLY A 36 15.52 -7.21 1.33
CA GLY A 36 16.05 -8.56 1.50
C GLY A 36 15.15 -9.69 1.04
N LYS A 37 13.97 -9.41 0.52
CA LYS A 37 13.09 -10.45 0.01
C LYS A 37 13.45 -10.84 -1.42
N GLU A 38 13.27 -12.12 -1.73
CA GLU A 38 13.49 -12.63 -3.07
C GLU A 38 12.28 -12.33 -3.97
N SER A 39 12.47 -12.49 -5.27
CA SER A 39 11.38 -12.33 -6.24
C SER A 39 10.24 -13.28 -5.94
N GLY A 40 9.01 -12.80 -6.11
CA GLY A 40 7.82 -13.59 -5.85
C GLY A 40 6.65 -12.69 -5.49
N SER A 41 5.53 -13.33 -5.16
CA SER A 41 4.32 -12.63 -4.74
C SER A 41 4.16 -12.71 -3.23
N TYR A 42 3.83 -11.59 -2.61
CA TYR A 42 3.74 -11.48 -1.16
C TYR A 42 2.49 -10.72 -0.74
N VAL A 43 1.99 -11.07 0.45
CA VAL A 43 0.96 -10.29 1.13
C VAL A 43 1.59 -9.78 2.42
N LEU A 44 1.72 -8.46 2.54
CA LEU A 44 2.38 -7.83 3.68
C LEU A 44 1.37 -7.03 4.48
N LEU A 45 1.50 -7.06 5.80
CA LEU A 45 0.63 -6.31 6.69
C LEU A 45 1.41 -5.21 7.39
N SER A 46 0.78 -4.06 7.55
CA SER A 46 1.38 -2.93 8.26
C SER A 46 0.33 -2.27 9.15
N LYS A 47 0.67 -2.07 10.40
CA LYS A 47 -0.21 -1.41 11.35
C LYS A 47 0.21 0.06 11.46
N PHE A 48 -0.56 0.94 10.83
CA PHE A 48 -0.26 2.39 10.86
C PHE A 48 -0.77 3.08 12.12
N GLU A 49 -1.91 2.62 12.62
CA GLU A 49 -2.50 3.14 13.85
C GLU A 49 -3.08 1.96 14.62
N ASP A 50 -3.51 2.17 15.85
CA ASP A 50 -4.04 1.09 16.68
C ASP A 50 -5.20 0.36 16.01
N ASP A 51 -6.00 1.07 15.23
CA ASP A 51 -7.18 0.53 14.58
C ASP A 51 -7.07 0.47 13.05
N LEU A 52 -5.89 0.76 12.50
CA LEU A 52 -5.69 0.84 11.04
C LEU A 52 -4.62 -0.14 10.58
N ILE A 53 -5.02 -1.10 9.76
CA ILE A 53 -4.10 -2.08 9.19
C ILE A 53 -4.16 -1.99 7.68
N PHE A 54 -2.99 -1.85 7.06
CA PHE A 54 -2.83 -1.89 5.62
C PHE A 54 -2.35 -3.29 5.21
N GLU A 55 -2.93 -3.80 4.14
CA GLU A 55 -2.54 -5.08 3.57
C GLU A 55 -2.10 -4.83 2.13
N TYR A 56 -0.83 -5.14 1.85
CA TYR A 56 -0.24 -4.93 0.53
C TYR A 56 -0.13 -6.25 -0.23
N HIS A 57 -0.69 -6.30 -1.43
CA HIS A 57 -0.50 -7.43 -2.33
C HIS A 57 0.54 -7.02 -3.36
N ILE A 58 1.75 -7.54 -3.21
CA ILE A 58 2.93 -7.07 -3.94
C ILE A 58 3.59 -8.21 -4.70
N THR A 59 4.10 -7.90 -5.88
CA THR A 59 4.95 -8.79 -6.64
C THR A 59 6.34 -8.16 -6.76
N ILE A 60 7.37 -8.92 -6.43
CA ILE A 60 8.76 -8.46 -6.53
C ILE A 60 9.41 -9.17 -7.71
N MET A 61 10.04 -8.40 -8.61
CA MET A 61 10.77 -8.93 -9.76
C MET A 61 11.97 -8.03 -10.04
N ASP A 62 13.14 -8.63 -10.18
CA ASP A 62 14.37 -7.94 -10.59
C ASP A 62 14.68 -6.69 -9.74
N HIS A 63 14.56 -6.81 -8.42
CA HIS A 63 14.80 -5.73 -7.45
C HIS A 63 13.78 -4.58 -7.51
N GLU A 64 12.70 -4.77 -8.25
CA GLU A 64 11.60 -3.81 -8.30
C GLU A 64 10.35 -4.47 -7.73
N PHE A 65 9.40 -3.65 -7.31
CA PHE A 65 8.13 -4.19 -6.85
C PHE A 65 6.96 -3.54 -7.58
N ASN A 66 5.88 -4.29 -7.67
CA ASN A 66 4.61 -3.80 -8.19
C ASN A 66 3.54 -3.99 -7.12
N LEU A 67 2.90 -2.90 -6.73
CA LEU A 67 1.78 -2.95 -5.79
C LEU A 67 0.49 -3.13 -6.60
N GLY A 68 -0.11 -4.32 -6.51
CA GLY A 68 -1.33 -4.61 -7.24
C GLY A 68 -2.56 -4.14 -6.50
N ILE A 69 -2.71 -4.58 -5.25
CA ILE A 69 -3.89 -4.24 -4.45
C ILE A 69 -3.44 -3.74 -3.08
N LEU A 70 -4.09 -2.68 -2.61
CA LEU A 70 -3.92 -2.17 -1.26
C LEU A 70 -5.27 -2.24 -0.56
N THR A 71 -5.32 -2.94 0.56
CA THR A 71 -6.52 -3.01 1.38
C THR A 71 -6.28 -2.29 2.69
N MET A 72 -7.21 -1.40 3.06
CA MET A 72 -7.13 -0.63 4.29
C MET A 72 -8.27 -1.06 5.21
N ARG A 73 -7.92 -1.62 6.37
CA ARG A 73 -8.89 -2.16 7.32
C ARG A 73 -9.05 -1.23 8.50
N LEU A 74 -10.28 -0.77 8.69
CA LEU A 74 -10.68 0.10 9.80
C LEU A 74 -11.85 -0.54 10.54
N PRO A 75 -12.10 -0.16 11.81
CA PRO A 75 -13.27 -0.66 12.53
C PRO A 75 -14.59 -0.35 11.82
N GLU A 76 -14.69 0.81 11.17
CA GLU A 76 -15.89 1.23 10.46
C GLU A 76 -16.03 0.63 9.06
N GLY A 77 -15.00 -0.05 8.54
CA GLY A 77 -15.12 -0.65 7.20
C GLY A 77 -13.78 -1.01 6.58
N ILE A 78 -13.86 -1.62 5.41
CA ILE A 78 -12.69 -2.05 4.64
C ILE A 78 -12.73 -1.35 3.29
N TYR A 79 -11.60 -0.79 2.89
CA TYR A 79 -11.45 -0.10 1.61
C TYR A 79 -10.35 -0.79 0.80
N ALA A 80 -10.55 -0.93 -0.49
CA ALA A 80 -9.57 -1.57 -1.35
C ALA A 80 -9.30 -0.73 -2.59
N VAL A 81 -8.04 -0.71 -3.00
CA VAL A 81 -7.59 0.02 -4.18
C VAL A 81 -6.86 -0.95 -5.09
N ASN A 82 -7.23 -0.97 -6.37
CA ASN A 82 -6.55 -1.79 -7.36
C ASN A 82 -5.67 -0.87 -8.22
N PHE A 83 -4.35 -1.06 -8.11
CA PHE A 83 -3.38 -0.23 -8.83
C PHE A 83 -3.08 -0.77 -10.24
N ASP A 84 -3.56 -1.96 -10.57
CA ASP A 84 -3.34 -2.57 -11.89
C ASP A 84 -4.36 -2.12 -12.94
N GLU A 85 -5.37 -1.37 -12.55
CA GLU A 85 -6.38 -0.84 -13.47
C GLU A 85 -5.94 0.46 -14.12
#